data_b68a7f1ddba145c1c81290fd32b26052
#
_entry.id   b68a7f1ddba145c1c81290fd32b26052
#
_cell.length_a   1.000
_cell.length_b   1.000
_cell.length_c   1.000
_cell.angle_alpha   90.00
_cell.angle_beta   90.00
_cell.angle_gamma   90.00
#
_symmetry.space_group_name_H-M   'P 1'
#
loop_
_entity.id
_entity.type
_entity.pdbx_description
1 polymer ?
#
loop_
_entity_poly.entity_id
_entity_poly.type
_entity_poly.pdbx_seq_one_letter_code
_entity_poly.pdbx_strand_id
1 'polypeptide(L)'
;MMGDFLFSDEPEELESEVELGTWKVLIVDDEPEVHAVTKLALSDFEFQNKRLEFLSAYSGAEAKELVKAHPDAAIVLLDVVMETDDAGLQVAKFIREEAQNNHIRIILRTGQPGQAPERQVIINYDINDYKSKTELTAQKLFTVIMSSLRSYRDIISIEQSREGLEKIIVASRDIFATRSIEQFIEGVMQQLTSLLGIADQAVYATTLVAQNLEESSNDKLIVRSGTGEFEQSEGKELDAVLPHEQLEACHKALKDKSIIYKDNYLFAYCSSEYNHNSMLFISGIPKDLSDTQRHLIEIFSQNVQLAFENVQLQQR
;
A
#
# COMPACT_ATOMS: atom_id res chain seq x y z
N MET A 1 1.58 -26.56 59.64
CA MET A 1 1.87 -25.23 59.14
C MET A 1 1.78 -25.33 57.64
N MET A 2 0.64 -24.92 57.13
CA MET A 2 0.34 -24.86 55.69
C MET A 2 0.94 -23.57 55.14
N GLY A 3 1.73 -23.66 54.08
CA GLY A 3 2.23 -22.54 53.33
C GLY A 3 1.35 -22.31 52.11
N ASP A 4 0.63 -21.19 52.10
CA ASP A 4 -0.15 -20.72 50.96
C ASP A 4 0.75 -20.36 49.79
N PHE A 5 0.56 -21.03 48.67
CA PHE A 5 1.09 -20.60 47.38
C PHE A 5 0.10 -19.60 46.78
N LEU A 6 0.46 -18.34 46.86
CA LEU A 6 -0.15 -17.24 46.10
C LEU A 6 0.27 -17.39 44.63
N PHE A 7 -0.65 -17.82 43.78
CA PHE A 7 -0.55 -17.57 42.36
C PHE A 7 -0.87 -16.10 42.12
N SER A 8 0.10 -15.34 41.70
CA SER A 8 -0.15 -14.02 41.16
C SER A 8 -0.75 -14.20 39.76
N ASP A 9 -2.00 -13.76 39.59
CA ASP A 9 -2.60 -13.58 38.28
C ASP A 9 -1.76 -12.54 37.52
N GLU A 10 -0.99 -13.01 36.56
CA GLU A 10 -0.44 -12.11 35.53
C GLU A 10 -1.63 -11.58 34.72
N PRO A 11 -1.72 -10.26 34.50
CA PRO A 11 -2.75 -9.73 33.62
C PRO A 11 -2.50 -10.31 32.23
N GLU A 12 -3.49 -11.02 31.70
CA GLU A 12 -3.53 -11.32 30.26
C GLU A 12 -3.40 -9.98 29.50
N GLU A 13 -2.25 -9.76 28.89
CA GLU A 13 -2.10 -8.73 27.88
C GLU A 13 -3.10 -9.06 26.78
N LEU A 14 -4.21 -8.32 26.75
CA LEU A 14 -5.10 -8.25 25.61
C LEU A 14 -4.25 -7.71 24.44
N GLU A 15 -3.66 -8.65 23.68
CA GLU A 15 -3.17 -8.33 22.36
C GLU A 15 -4.33 -7.64 21.62
N SER A 16 -4.22 -6.34 21.42
CA SER A 16 -5.14 -5.60 20.57
C SER A 16 -5.02 -6.24 19.17
N GLU A 17 -6.03 -7.04 18.81
CA GLU A 17 -6.19 -7.52 17.44
C GLU A 17 -6.25 -6.27 16.56
N VAL A 18 -5.16 -5.98 15.89
CA VAL A 18 -5.14 -5.01 14.79
C VAL A 18 -6.13 -5.56 13.77
N GLU A 19 -7.25 -4.90 13.55
CA GLU A 19 -8.19 -5.26 12.48
C GLU A 19 -7.47 -5.16 11.13
N LEU A 20 -6.92 -6.26 10.69
CA LEU A 20 -6.16 -6.38 9.43
C LEU A 20 -7.04 -6.25 8.18
N GLY A 21 -8.31 -5.85 8.32
CA GLY A 21 -9.28 -5.77 7.24
C GLY A 21 -9.71 -7.14 6.71
N THR A 22 -10.53 -7.15 5.68
CA THR A 22 -11.10 -8.37 5.08
C THR A 22 -10.87 -8.40 3.57
N TRP A 23 -10.96 -9.60 2.97
CA TRP A 23 -11.05 -9.76 1.52
C TRP A 23 -12.53 -9.84 1.12
N LYS A 24 -13.03 -8.86 0.39
CA LYS A 24 -14.43 -8.84 -0.05
C LYS A 24 -14.64 -9.79 -1.22
N VAL A 25 -15.60 -10.68 -1.07
CA VAL A 25 -16.01 -11.67 -2.07
C VAL A 25 -17.51 -11.52 -2.32
N LEU A 26 -17.87 -11.15 -3.54
CA LEU A 26 -19.26 -11.10 -3.98
C LEU A 26 -19.72 -12.51 -4.39
N ILE A 27 -20.88 -12.93 -3.87
CA ILE A 27 -21.59 -14.13 -4.31
C ILE A 27 -22.84 -13.64 -5.02
N VAL A 28 -22.95 -13.96 -6.31
CA VAL A 28 -24.06 -13.55 -7.17
C VAL A 28 -24.72 -14.80 -7.73
N ASP A 29 -25.88 -15.13 -7.22
CA ASP A 29 -26.63 -16.35 -7.52
C ASP A 29 -28.07 -16.17 -7.02
N ASP A 30 -29.08 -16.55 -7.77
CA ASP A 30 -30.47 -16.43 -7.37
C ASP A 30 -30.92 -17.50 -6.38
N GLU A 31 -30.11 -18.55 -6.15
CA GLU A 31 -30.35 -19.64 -5.23
C GLU A 31 -29.74 -19.34 -3.83
N PRO A 32 -30.53 -19.08 -2.76
CA PRO A 32 -30.01 -18.82 -1.43
C PRO A 32 -29.16 -19.96 -0.82
N GLU A 33 -29.44 -21.19 -1.21
CA GLU A 33 -28.68 -22.38 -0.76
C GLU A 33 -27.23 -22.31 -1.23
N VAL A 34 -27.00 -21.80 -2.44
CA VAL A 34 -25.64 -21.66 -3.02
C VAL A 34 -24.80 -20.68 -2.20
N HIS A 35 -25.42 -19.58 -1.73
CA HIS A 35 -24.76 -18.63 -0.82
C HIS A 35 -24.38 -19.29 0.51
N ALA A 36 -25.31 -20.02 1.11
CA ALA A 36 -25.09 -20.69 2.41
C ALA A 36 -23.97 -21.73 2.30
N VAL A 37 -24.00 -22.60 1.28
CA VAL A 37 -22.99 -23.62 1.04
C VAL A 37 -21.61 -22.99 0.75
N THR A 38 -21.56 -21.93 -0.05
CA THR A 38 -20.31 -21.22 -0.38
C THR A 38 -19.69 -20.61 0.89
N LYS A 39 -20.48 -19.92 1.72
CA LYS A 39 -20.02 -19.33 2.98
C LYS A 39 -19.53 -20.39 3.96
N LEU A 40 -20.25 -21.51 4.07
CA LEU A 40 -19.85 -22.63 4.93
C LEU A 40 -18.54 -23.27 4.45
N ALA A 41 -18.40 -23.50 3.15
CA ALA A 41 -17.20 -24.11 2.58
C ALA A 41 -15.93 -23.27 2.73
N LEU A 42 -16.08 -21.97 2.97
CA LEU A 42 -14.98 -21.01 3.11
C LEU A 42 -14.93 -20.34 4.48
N SER A 43 -15.65 -20.88 5.49
CA SER A 43 -15.77 -20.28 6.83
C SER A 43 -14.41 -20.10 7.52
N ASP A 44 -13.50 -21.05 7.32
CA ASP A 44 -12.17 -21.08 7.93
C ASP A 44 -11.08 -20.54 7.00
N PHE A 45 -11.50 -19.89 5.90
CA PHE A 45 -10.54 -19.38 4.93
C PHE A 45 -9.83 -18.13 5.46
N GLU A 46 -8.51 -18.17 5.39
CA GLU A 46 -7.64 -17.04 5.73
C GLU A 46 -6.52 -16.91 4.69
N PHE A 47 -6.22 -15.68 4.32
CA PHE A 47 -5.11 -15.34 3.45
C PHE A 47 -4.43 -14.03 3.90
N GLN A 48 -3.16 -14.08 4.22
CA GLN A 48 -2.37 -12.97 4.77
C GLN A 48 -3.00 -12.35 6.03
N ASN A 49 -3.42 -13.21 6.96
CA ASN A 49 -4.07 -12.85 8.23
C ASN A 49 -5.38 -12.07 8.05
N LYS A 50 -6.01 -12.15 6.86
CA LYS A 50 -7.32 -11.55 6.55
C LYS A 50 -8.33 -12.64 6.23
N ARG A 51 -9.52 -12.51 6.82
CA ARG A 51 -10.67 -13.38 6.54
C ARG A 51 -11.46 -12.89 5.33
N LEU A 52 -12.40 -13.71 4.86
CA LEU A 52 -13.32 -13.33 3.80
C LEU A 52 -14.53 -12.59 4.39
N GLU A 53 -14.90 -11.51 3.72
CA GLU A 53 -16.17 -10.81 3.90
C GLU A 53 -17.06 -11.10 2.68
N PHE A 54 -18.21 -11.73 2.93
CA PHE A 54 -19.11 -12.13 1.85
C PHE A 54 -20.23 -11.10 1.65
N LEU A 55 -20.33 -10.60 0.43
CA LEU A 55 -21.42 -9.75 -0.04
C LEU A 55 -22.32 -10.59 -0.95
N SER A 56 -23.63 -10.59 -0.72
CA SER A 56 -24.59 -11.44 -1.42
C SER A 56 -25.49 -10.60 -2.31
N ALA A 57 -25.62 -10.99 -3.60
CA ALA A 57 -26.59 -10.47 -4.54
C ALA A 57 -27.40 -11.65 -5.11
N TYR A 58 -28.70 -11.48 -5.22
CA TYR A 58 -29.63 -12.51 -5.69
C TYR A 58 -30.18 -12.21 -7.09
N SER A 59 -29.64 -11.19 -7.74
CA SER A 59 -29.96 -10.81 -9.10
C SER A 59 -28.84 -10.03 -9.76
N GLY A 60 -28.83 -9.93 -11.09
CA GLY A 60 -27.86 -9.11 -11.81
C GLY A 60 -27.98 -7.61 -11.47
N ALA A 61 -29.18 -7.12 -11.17
CA ALA A 61 -29.38 -5.74 -10.73
C ALA A 61 -28.72 -5.46 -9.39
N GLU A 62 -28.93 -6.31 -8.38
CA GLU A 62 -28.28 -6.20 -7.08
C GLU A 62 -26.75 -6.30 -7.19
N ALA A 63 -26.26 -7.22 -8.03
CA ALA A 63 -24.84 -7.39 -8.28
C ALA A 63 -24.18 -6.10 -8.80
N LYS A 64 -24.80 -5.40 -9.75
CA LYS A 64 -24.31 -4.14 -10.29
C LYS A 64 -24.23 -3.04 -9.23
N GLU A 65 -25.21 -2.95 -8.34
CA GLU A 65 -25.19 -1.98 -7.23
C GLU A 65 -24.11 -2.31 -6.20
N LEU A 66 -23.92 -3.60 -5.86
CA LEU A 66 -22.83 -4.01 -4.95
C LEU A 66 -21.44 -3.74 -5.55
N VAL A 67 -21.24 -3.96 -6.85
CA VAL A 67 -19.98 -3.65 -7.52
C VAL A 67 -19.67 -2.16 -7.47
N LYS A 68 -20.66 -1.28 -7.64
CA LYS A 68 -20.48 0.18 -7.49
C LYS A 68 -20.16 0.58 -6.06
N ALA A 69 -20.83 -0.03 -5.08
CA ALA A 69 -20.65 0.27 -3.67
C ALA A 69 -19.31 -0.27 -3.11
N HIS A 70 -18.79 -1.34 -3.71
CA HIS A 70 -17.58 -2.02 -3.27
C HIS A 70 -16.57 -2.19 -4.42
N PRO A 71 -15.97 -1.10 -4.92
CA PRO A 71 -14.98 -1.17 -6.02
C PRO A 71 -13.71 -1.93 -5.62
N ASP A 72 -13.49 -2.12 -4.32
CA ASP A 72 -12.39 -2.86 -3.69
C ASP A 72 -12.68 -4.38 -3.53
N ALA A 73 -13.80 -4.87 -4.07
CA ALA A 73 -14.09 -6.30 -4.06
C ALA A 73 -13.02 -7.08 -4.83
N ALA A 74 -12.48 -8.12 -4.19
CA ALA A 74 -11.39 -8.90 -4.77
C ALA A 74 -11.89 -9.94 -5.78
N ILE A 75 -13.03 -10.57 -5.49
CA ILE A 75 -13.58 -11.69 -6.26
C ILE A 75 -15.08 -11.52 -6.42
N VAL A 76 -15.61 -11.92 -7.57
CA VAL A 76 -17.03 -12.20 -7.77
C VAL A 76 -17.23 -13.65 -8.22
N LEU A 77 -17.97 -14.41 -7.44
CA LEU A 77 -18.51 -15.73 -7.80
C LEU A 77 -19.86 -15.49 -8.45
N LEU A 78 -19.95 -15.71 -9.75
CA LEU A 78 -21.06 -15.20 -10.55
C LEU A 78 -21.76 -16.36 -11.28
N ASP A 79 -23.03 -16.57 -10.98
CA ASP A 79 -23.83 -17.48 -11.78
C ASP A 79 -24.12 -16.89 -13.15
N VAL A 80 -24.14 -17.73 -14.16
CA VAL A 80 -24.43 -17.33 -15.54
C VAL A 80 -25.94 -17.11 -15.72
N VAL A 81 -26.73 -18.04 -15.22
CA VAL A 81 -28.19 -18.08 -15.39
C VAL A 81 -28.88 -17.68 -14.10
N MET A 82 -29.62 -16.60 -14.13
CA MET A 82 -30.44 -16.10 -13.01
C MET A 82 -31.80 -15.65 -13.57
N GLU A 83 -32.15 -14.37 -13.43
CA GLU A 83 -33.39 -13.80 -14.00
C GLU A 83 -33.48 -13.90 -15.54
N THR A 84 -32.32 -14.02 -16.21
CA THR A 84 -32.19 -14.32 -17.65
C THR A 84 -31.09 -15.34 -17.90
N ASP A 85 -31.10 -16.00 -19.06
CA ASP A 85 -30.12 -17.04 -19.42
C ASP A 85 -28.66 -16.50 -19.51
N ASP A 86 -28.48 -15.18 -19.57
CA ASP A 86 -27.20 -14.48 -19.70
C ASP A 86 -26.96 -13.38 -18.64
N ALA A 87 -27.80 -13.35 -17.60
CA ALA A 87 -27.73 -12.29 -16.56
C ALA A 87 -26.33 -12.13 -15.99
N GLY A 88 -25.65 -13.23 -15.67
CA GLY A 88 -24.27 -13.18 -15.19
C GLY A 88 -23.28 -12.63 -16.22
N LEU A 89 -23.44 -12.93 -17.49
CA LEU A 89 -22.60 -12.37 -18.54
C LEU A 89 -22.80 -10.85 -18.69
N GLN A 90 -24.02 -10.37 -18.51
CA GLN A 90 -24.31 -8.94 -18.49
C GLN A 90 -23.67 -8.24 -17.26
N VAL A 91 -23.63 -8.91 -16.11
CA VAL A 91 -22.90 -8.39 -14.93
C VAL A 91 -21.39 -8.36 -15.20
N ALA A 92 -20.82 -9.42 -15.78
CA ALA A 92 -19.40 -9.44 -16.13
C ALA A 92 -19.03 -8.30 -17.11
N LYS A 93 -19.86 -8.09 -18.13
CA LYS A 93 -19.71 -6.98 -19.08
C LYS A 93 -19.79 -5.63 -18.36
N PHE A 94 -20.77 -5.44 -17.50
CA PHE A 94 -20.90 -4.22 -16.70
C PHE A 94 -19.64 -3.93 -15.85
N ILE A 95 -19.09 -4.94 -15.18
CA ILE A 95 -17.87 -4.82 -14.37
C ILE A 95 -16.71 -4.29 -15.21
N ARG A 96 -16.50 -4.84 -16.41
CA ARG A 96 -15.38 -4.49 -17.29
C ARG A 96 -15.57 -3.19 -18.06
N GLU A 97 -16.75 -2.99 -18.66
CA GLU A 97 -16.98 -1.88 -19.59
C GLU A 97 -17.54 -0.62 -18.92
N GLU A 98 -18.50 -0.78 -17.98
CA GLU A 98 -19.17 0.37 -17.36
C GLU A 98 -18.52 0.78 -16.03
N ALA A 99 -18.27 -0.16 -15.14
CA ALA A 99 -17.57 0.09 -13.87
C ALA A 99 -16.05 0.24 -14.07
N GLN A 100 -15.51 -0.15 -15.23
CA GLN A 100 -14.08 -0.13 -15.58
C GLN A 100 -13.19 -0.82 -14.54
N ASN A 101 -13.74 -1.79 -13.82
CA ASN A 101 -13.00 -2.55 -12.82
C ASN A 101 -12.32 -3.77 -13.45
N ASN A 102 -11.03 -3.62 -13.76
CA ASN A 102 -10.20 -4.69 -14.32
C ASN A 102 -9.48 -5.51 -13.24
N HIS A 103 -9.57 -5.11 -11.97
CA HIS A 103 -8.87 -5.75 -10.86
C HIS A 103 -9.66 -6.90 -10.27
N ILE A 104 -10.97 -6.76 -10.10
CA ILE A 104 -11.84 -7.82 -9.56
C ILE A 104 -11.73 -9.10 -10.37
N ARG A 105 -11.54 -10.23 -9.71
CA ARG A 105 -11.44 -11.55 -10.34
C ARG A 105 -12.84 -12.13 -10.53
N ILE A 106 -13.23 -12.38 -11.78
CA ILE A 106 -14.52 -12.93 -12.13
C ILE A 106 -14.41 -14.45 -12.30
N ILE A 107 -15.16 -15.19 -11.48
CA ILE A 107 -15.28 -16.64 -11.55
C ILE A 107 -16.72 -16.96 -11.92
N LEU A 108 -16.95 -17.38 -13.15
CA LEU A 108 -18.26 -17.81 -13.58
C LEU A 108 -18.57 -19.21 -13.06
N ARG A 109 -19.79 -19.39 -12.59
CA ARG A 109 -20.36 -20.68 -12.21
C ARG A 109 -21.57 -20.96 -13.08
N THR A 110 -21.74 -22.17 -13.53
CA THR A 110 -22.91 -22.57 -14.34
C THR A 110 -23.41 -23.93 -13.92
N GLY A 111 -24.73 -24.08 -13.89
CA GLY A 111 -25.39 -25.38 -13.74
C GLY A 111 -25.49 -26.16 -15.07
N GLN A 112 -25.31 -25.50 -16.20
CA GLN A 112 -25.47 -26.06 -17.53
C GLN A 112 -24.23 -25.84 -18.41
N PRO A 113 -23.17 -26.61 -18.22
CA PRO A 113 -22.00 -26.51 -19.07
C PRO A 113 -22.35 -26.85 -20.53
N GLY A 114 -22.14 -25.89 -21.44
CA GLY A 114 -22.34 -26.10 -22.89
C GLY A 114 -23.34 -25.18 -23.60
N GLN A 115 -24.04 -24.28 -22.88
CA GLN A 115 -24.90 -23.29 -23.54
C GLN A 115 -24.13 -22.13 -24.20
N ALA A 116 -22.97 -21.77 -23.64
CA ALA A 116 -22.05 -20.86 -24.31
C ALA A 116 -20.70 -21.55 -24.51
N PRO A 117 -19.99 -21.36 -25.63
CA PRO A 117 -18.66 -21.90 -25.79
C PRO A 117 -17.73 -21.27 -24.74
N GLU A 118 -17.31 -22.06 -23.78
CA GLU A 118 -16.49 -21.64 -22.63
C GLU A 118 -15.33 -20.70 -23.03
N ARG A 119 -14.62 -21.05 -24.10
CA ARG A 119 -13.50 -20.29 -24.62
C ARG A 119 -13.87 -18.88 -25.10
N GLN A 120 -14.99 -18.72 -25.75
CA GLN A 120 -15.45 -17.42 -26.25
C GLN A 120 -15.91 -16.52 -25.12
N VAL A 121 -16.57 -17.08 -24.10
CA VAL A 121 -17.03 -16.35 -22.93
C VAL A 121 -15.83 -15.82 -22.14
N ILE A 122 -14.80 -16.63 -21.91
CA ILE A 122 -13.59 -16.23 -21.21
C ILE A 122 -12.89 -15.05 -21.93
N ILE A 123 -12.75 -15.14 -23.25
CA ILE A 123 -12.07 -14.11 -24.04
C ILE A 123 -12.87 -12.81 -24.11
N ASN A 124 -14.17 -12.91 -24.40
CA ASN A 124 -15.01 -11.74 -24.67
C ASN A 124 -15.29 -10.90 -23.43
N TYR A 125 -15.35 -11.51 -22.25
CA TYR A 125 -15.71 -10.83 -21.00
C TYR A 125 -14.56 -10.76 -19.98
N ASP A 126 -13.34 -11.08 -20.40
CA ASP A 126 -12.16 -11.09 -19.51
C ASP A 126 -12.44 -11.83 -18.20
N ILE A 127 -12.93 -13.06 -18.34
CA ILE A 127 -13.24 -13.95 -17.22
C ILE A 127 -11.98 -14.63 -16.73
N ASN A 128 -11.79 -14.71 -15.42
CA ASN A 128 -10.61 -15.30 -14.84
C ASN A 128 -10.70 -16.82 -14.66
N ASP A 129 -11.90 -17.33 -14.43
CA ASP A 129 -12.17 -18.77 -14.37
C ASP A 129 -13.64 -19.09 -14.71
N TYR A 130 -13.87 -20.31 -15.20
CA TYR A 130 -15.20 -20.80 -15.57
C TYR A 130 -15.37 -22.22 -15.05
N LYS A 131 -16.35 -22.44 -14.16
CA LYS A 131 -16.57 -23.72 -13.47
C LYS A 131 -18.01 -24.17 -13.53
N SER A 132 -18.22 -25.47 -13.66
CA SER A 132 -19.52 -26.08 -13.40
C SER A 132 -19.84 -26.02 -11.90
N LYS A 133 -21.09 -25.67 -11.52
CA LYS A 133 -21.56 -25.72 -10.12
C LYS A 133 -21.32 -27.11 -9.50
N THR A 134 -21.45 -28.18 -10.26
CA THR A 134 -21.24 -29.57 -9.82
C THR A 134 -19.78 -29.94 -9.60
N GLU A 135 -18.83 -29.24 -10.20
CA GLU A 135 -17.40 -29.48 -10.07
C GLU A 135 -16.77 -28.75 -8.88
N LEU A 136 -17.42 -27.73 -8.34
CA LEU A 136 -16.92 -26.92 -7.24
C LEU A 136 -17.13 -27.60 -5.88
N THR A 137 -16.34 -28.65 -5.61
CA THR A 137 -16.23 -29.17 -4.24
C THR A 137 -15.59 -28.10 -3.33
N ALA A 138 -15.76 -28.21 -2.00
CA ALA A 138 -15.17 -27.28 -1.03
C ALA A 138 -13.64 -27.11 -1.26
N GLN A 139 -12.91 -28.19 -1.52
CA GLN A 139 -11.47 -28.14 -1.80
C GLN A 139 -11.12 -27.41 -3.10
N LYS A 140 -11.88 -27.63 -4.17
CA LYS A 140 -11.69 -26.93 -5.44
C LYS A 140 -12.02 -25.45 -5.30
N LEU A 141 -13.10 -25.12 -4.58
CA LEU A 141 -13.49 -23.75 -4.29
C LEU A 141 -12.41 -23.01 -3.51
N PHE A 142 -11.86 -23.65 -2.46
CA PHE A 142 -10.72 -23.11 -1.71
C PHE A 142 -9.53 -22.78 -2.64
N THR A 143 -9.17 -23.71 -3.53
CA THR A 143 -8.04 -23.51 -4.45
C THR A 143 -8.29 -22.35 -5.43
N VAL A 144 -9.50 -22.24 -5.96
CA VAL A 144 -9.89 -21.17 -6.89
C VAL A 144 -9.86 -19.82 -6.18
N ILE A 145 -10.43 -19.70 -4.99
CA ILE A 145 -10.40 -18.47 -4.19
C ILE A 145 -8.96 -18.07 -3.86
N MET A 146 -8.14 -19.03 -3.40
CA MET A 146 -6.72 -18.76 -3.08
C MET A 146 -5.94 -18.25 -4.29
N SER A 147 -6.10 -18.87 -5.46
CA SER A 147 -5.40 -18.42 -6.68
C SER A 147 -5.90 -17.06 -7.16
N SER A 148 -7.18 -16.80 -7.05
CA SER A 148 -7.81 -15.53 -7.44
C SER A 148 -7.39 -14.38 -6.52
N LEU A 149 -7.33 -14.61 -5.20
CA LEU A 149 -6.84 -13.60 -4.25
C LEU A 149 -5.36 -13.28 -4.47
N ARG A 150 -4.52 -14.28 -4.74
CA ARG A 150 -3.11 -14.04 -5.11
C ARG A 150 -3.02 -13.16 -6.36
N SER A 151 -3.77 -13.50 -7.40
CA SER A 151 -3.81 -12.71 -8.64
C SER A 151 -4.30 -11.28 -8.39
N TYR A 152 -5.37 -11.11 -7.61
CA TYR A 152 -5.89 -9.79 -7.26
C TYR A 152 -4.85 -8.95 -6.50
N ARG A 153 -4.24 -9.52 -5.45
CA ARG A 153 -3.18 -8.87 -4.67
C ARG A 153 -2.02 -8.40 -5.56
N ASP A 154 -1.56 -9.30 -6.45
CA ASP A 154 -0.42 -9.01 -7.31
C ASP A 154 -0.75 -7.87 -8.29
N ILE A 155 -1.96 -7.83 -8.84
CA ILE A 155 -2.42 -6.74 -9.71
C ILE A 155 -2.52 -5.42 -8.94
N ILE A 156 -3.13 -5.42 -7.74
CA ILE A 156 -3.24 -4.22 -6.92
C ILE A 156 -1.85 -3.71 -6.52
N SER A 157 -0.91 -4.60 -6.19
CA SER A 157 0.47 -4.21 -5.87
C SER A 157 1.18 -3.57 -7.06
N ILE A 158 1.01 -4.11 -8.26
CA ILE A 158 1.57 -3.53 -9.49
C ILE A 158 0.96 -2.15 -9.78
N GLU A 159 -0.37 -2.01 -9.64
CA GLU A 159 -1.05 -0.75 -9.88
C GLU A 159 -0.63 0.33 -8.87
N GLN A 160 -0.56 -0.01 -7.59
CA GLN A 160 -0.05 0.89 -6.56
C GLN A 160 1.39 1.33 -6.82
N SER A 161 2.24 0.39 -7.28
CA SER A 161 3.62 0.70 -7.66
C SER A 161 3.68 1.64 -8.86
N ARG A 162 2.84 1.41 -9.88
CA ARG A 162 2.74 2.27 -11.05
C ARG A 162 2.28 3.68 -10.69
N GLU A 163 1.20 3.80 -9.91
CA GLU A 163 0.71 5.09 -9.44
C GLU A 163 1.75 5.84 -8.59
N GLY A 164 2.46 5.10 -7.73
CA GLY A 164 3.55 5.65 -6.94
C GLY A 164 4.68 6.20 -7.81
N LEU A 165 5.11 5.44 -8.82
CA LEU A 165 6.14 5.88 -9.77
C LEU A 165 5.69 7.11 -10.59
N GLU A 166 4.44 7.15 -11.05
CA GLU A 166 3.89 8.32 -11.73
C GLU A 166 3.92 9.57 -10.84
N LYS A 167 3.53 9.43 -9.57
CA LYS A 167 3.63 10.52 -8.59
C LYS A 167 5.08 11.00 -8.42
N ILE A 168 6.04 10.08 -8.31
CA ILE A 168 7.47 10.43 -8.21
C ILE A 168 7.95 11.18 -9.45
N ILE A 169 7.56 10.75 -10.65
CA ILE A 169 7.97 11.41 -11.90
C ILE A 169 7.43 12.85 -11.95
N VAL A 170 6.16 13.05 -11.61
CA VAL A 170 5.56 14.39 -11.54
C VAL A 170 6.27 15.24 -10.49
N ALA A 171 6.46 14.69 -9.29
CA ALA A 171 7.15 15.32 -8.18
C ALA A 171 8.56 15.78 -8.53
N SER A 172 9.34 14.90 -9.12
CA SER A 172 10.71 15.19 -9.52
C SER A 172 10.76 16.39 -10.49
N ARG A 173 9.80 16.48 -11.41
CA ARG A 173 9.73 17.58 -12.37
C ARG A 173 9.56 18.94 -11.70
N ASP A 174 8.69 19.02 -10.70
CA ASP A 174 8.42 20.25 -9.97
C ASP A 174 9.60 20.62 -9.05
N ILE A 175 10.21 19.64 -8.42
CA ILE A 175 11.39 19.82 -7.57
C ILE A 175 12.59 20.31 -8.40
N PHE A 176 12.83 19.77 -9.59
CA PHE A 176 13.90 20.22 -10.49
C PHE A 176 13.71 21.62 -11.03
N ALA A 177 12.48 22.15 -11.03
CA ALA A 177 12.17 23.51 -11.48
C ALA A 177 12.41 24.58 -10.39
N THR A 178 12.59 24.18 -9.13
CA THR A 178 12.76 25.10 -7.99
C THR A 178 14.16 25.72 -7.96
N ARG A 179 14.22 26.98 -7.57
CA ARG A 179 15.46 27.77 -7.50
C ARG A 179 15.87 28.15 -6.09
N SER A 180 15.05 27.83 -5.08
CA SER A 180 15.34 28.11 -3.67
C SER A 180 15.30 26.82 -2.84
N ILE A 181 16.12 26.75 -1.79
CA ILE A 181 16.18 25.58 -0.89
C ILE A 181 14.86 25.44 -0.12
N GLU A 182 14.21 26.55 0.26
CA GLU A 182 12.94 26.57 0.98
C GLU A 182 11.82 25.94 0.14
N GLN A 183 11.66 26.39 -1.10
CA GLN A 183 10.68 25.82 -2.04
C GLN A 183 10.96 24.35 -2.35
N PHE A 184 12.23 24.00 -2.44
CA PHE A 184 12.65 22.60 -2.61
C PHE A 184 12.18 21.72 -1.47
N ILE A 185 12.43 22.12 -0.21
CA ILE A 185 12.03 21.35 0.97
C ILE A 185 10.52 21.25 1.07
N GLU A 186 9.79 22.33 0.84
CA GLU A 186 8.32 22.34 0.82
C GLU A 186 7.77 21.36 -0.22
N GLY A 187 8.35 21.34 -1.43
CA GLY A 187 8.03 20.39 -2.48
C GLY A 187 8.32 18.93 -2.08
N VAL A 188 9.46 18.65 -1.46
CA VAL A 188 9.81 17.33 -0.93
C VAL A 188 8.78 16.84 0.08
N MET A 189 8.37 17.70 1.00
CA MET A 189 7.39 17.37 2.04
C MET A 189 6.02 17.05 1.45
N GLN A 190 5.55 17.88 0.53
CA GLN A 190 4.27 17.69 -0.14
C GLN A 190 4.22 16.36 -0.91
N GLN A 191 5.33 16.00 -1.56
CA GLN A 191 5.43 14.78 -2.33
C GLN A 191 5.49 13.52 -1.45
N LEU A 192 6.25 13.57 -0.35
CA LEU A 192 6.30 12.46 0.61
C LEU A 192 4.92 12.17 1.22
N THR A 193 4.19 13.21 1.60
CA THR A 193 2.82 13.08 2.11
C THR A 193 1.92 12.39 1.08
N SER A 194 2.03 12.77 -0.20
CA SER A 194 1.29 12.14 -1.29
C SER A 194 1.69 10.68 -1.53
N LEU A 195 2.98 10.36 -1.47
CA LEU A 195 3.49 9.00 -1.67
C LEU A 195 3.06 8.04 -0.57
N LEU A 196 3.03 8.51 0.67
CA LEU A 196 2.66 7.70 1.82
C LEU A 196 1.15 7.53 1.97
N GLY A 197 0.34 8.25 1.16
CA GLY A 197 -1.12 8.16 1.20
C GLY A 197 -1.72 8.71 2.50
N ILE A 198 -0.98 9.53 3.24
CA ILE A 198 -1.43 10.17 4.47
C ILE A 198 -2.24 11.40 4.05
N ALA A 199 -3.52 11.18 3.76
CA ALA A 199 -4.46 12.27 3.56
C ALA A 199 -4.88 12.80 4.94
N ASP A 200 -4.77 14.11 5.13
CA ASP A 200 -5.46 14.95 6.11
C ASP A 200 -5.14 14.85 7.62
N GLN A 201 -4.31 13.96 8.08
CA GLN A 201 -3.75 14.18 9.41
C GLN A 201 -2.37 14.80 9.23
N ALA A 202 -2.25 16.06 9.63
CA ALA A 202 -1.00 16.80 9.64
C ALA A 202 0.06 16.00 10.40
N VAL A 203 0.70 15.11 9.70
CA VAL A 203 1.98 14.61 10.12
C VAL A 203 2.88 15.83 9.99
N TYR A 204 3.28 16.39 11.11
CA TYR A 204 4.39 17.34 11.15
C TYR A 204 5.64 16.56 10.77
N ALA A 205 5.73 16.18 9.49
CA ALA A 205 6.94 15.61 8.96
C ALA A 205 7.95 16.75 8.96
N THR A 206 8.90 16.64 9.83
CA THR A 206 9.98 17.60 9.96
C THR A 206 11.10 17.12 9.07
N THR A 207 11.47 17.95 8.14
CA THR A 207 12.58 17.67 7.23
C THR A 207 13.76 18.55 7.64
N LEU A 208 14.90 17.93 7.72
CA LEU A 208 16.13 18.60 8.02
C LEU A 208 17.16 18.17 7.01
N VAL A 209 17.76 19.13 6.32
CA VAL A 209 18.89 18.90 5.42
C VAL A 209 20.13 19.45 6.07
N ALA A 210 21.08 18.57 6.35
CA ALA A 210 22.36 18.94 6.90
C ALA A 210 23.48 18.59 5.92
N GLN A 211 24.49 19.44 5.82
CA GLN A 211 25.60 19.30 4.90
C GLN A 211 26.93 19.54 5.59
N ASN A 212 27.94 18.79 5.20
CA ASN A 212 29.33 19.05 5.60
C ASN A 212 29.90 20.17 4.74
N LEU A 213 30.47 21.21 5.38
CA LEU A 213 30.98 22.41 4.71
C LEU A 213 32.47 22.39 4.42
N GLU A 214 33.25 21.49 5.06
CA GLU A 214 34.69 21.45 4.94
C GLU A 214 35.24 20.01 4.81
N GLU A 215 36.22 19.84 3.95
CA GLU A 215 36.95 18.59 3.76
C GLU A 215 37.84 18.18 4.95
N SER A 216 37.88 18.97 6.05
CA SER A 216 38.75 18.72 7.17
C SER A 216 38.05 17.94 8.30
N SER A 217 38.29 16.65 8.30
CA SER A 217 38.41 15.69 9.43
C SER A 217 37.44 15.69 10.61
N ASN A 218 36.33 16.39 10.57
CA ASN A 218 35.26 16.23 11.55
C ASN A 218 33.93 16.19 10.77
N ASP A 219 33.25 15.04 10.82
CA ASP A 219 31.94 14.78 10.16
C ASP A 219 30.77 15.61 10.73
N LYS A 220 31.00 16.91 10.93
CA LYS A 220 30.00 17.83 11.46
C LYS A 220 29.02 18.20 10.35
N LEU A 221 27.79 17.81 10.53
CA LEU A 221 26.67 18.17 9.67
C LEU A 221 26.04 19.49 10.18
N ILE A 222 25.93 20.48 9.29
CA ILE A 222 25.28 21.75 9.59
C ILE A 222 23.90 21.77 8.97
N VAL A 223 22.88 22.09 9.74
CA VAL A 223 21.50 22.23 9.28
C VAL A 223 21.42 23.36 8.26
N ARG A 224 20.91 23.05 7.06
CA ARG A 224 20.72 24.00 5.99
C ARG A 224 19.30 24.53 5.91
N SER A 225 18.36 23.69 6.24
CA SER A 225 16.96 24.06 6.35
C SER A 225 16.19 23.01 7.13
N GLY A 226 15.09 23.41 7.75
CA GLY A 226 14.19 22.54 8.49
C GLY A 226 12.76 23.06 8.46
N THR A 227 11.81 22.18 8.72
CA THR A 227 10.39 22.52 8.86
C THR A 227 9.88 22.13 10.24
N GLY A 228 8.73 22.66 10.64
CA GLY A 228 8.13 22.36 11.95
C GLY A 228 9.05 22.73 13.11
N GLU A 229 9.39 21.79 13.98
CA GLU A 229 10.24 22.02 15.15
C GLU A 229 11.68 22.44 14.80
N PHE A 230 12.13 22.23 13.54
CA PHE A 230 13.47 22.57 13.08
C PHE A 230 13.57 23.86 12.25
N GLU A 231 12.46 24.64 12.10
CA GLU A 231 12.47 25.91 11.35
C GLU A 231 13.56 26.91 11.79
N GLN A 232 13.86 26.93 13.10
CA GLN A 232 14.87 27.83 13.69
C GLN A 232 16.24 27.17 13.88
N SER A 233 16.51 26.08 13.19
CA SER A 233 17.74 25.31 13.39
C SER A 233 18.78 25.53 12.29
N GLU A 234 18.52 26.38 11.32
CA GLU A 234 19.48 26.70 10.27
C GLU A 234 20.80 27.22 10.84
N GLY A 235 21.91 26.71 10.30
CA GLY A 235 23.27 27.07 10.74
C GLY A 235 23.75 26.36 12.01
N LYS A 236 22.90 25.61 12.71
CA LYS A 236 23.30 24.84 13.90
C LYS A 236 23.91 23.49 13.51
N GLU A 237 24.78 22.95 14.40
CA GLU A 237 25.25 21.57 14.22
C GLU A 237 24.07 20.59 14.41
N LEU A 238 24.00 19.55 13.57
CA LEU A 238 22.93 18.54 13.59
C LEU A 238 22.85 17.85 14.96
N ASP A 239 24.02 17.55 15.56
CA ASP A 239 24.14 16.91 16.87
C ASP A 239 23.58 17.76 18.01
N ALA A 240 23.50 19.08 17.85
CA ALA A 240 22.91 19.98 18.82
C ALA A 240 21.38 20.14 18.65
N VAL A 241 20.84 19.67 17.55
CA VAL A 241 19.42 19.83 17.16
C VAL A 241 18.62 18.55 17.36
N LEU A 242 19.23 17.40 17.05
CA LEU A 242 18.56 16.10 17.17
C LEU A 242 18.60 15.57 18.60
N PRO A 243 17.50 14.91 19.06
CA PRO A 243 17.52 14.13 20.28
C PRO A 243 18.58 13.02 20.24
N HIS A 244 19.17 12.71 21.40
CA HIS A 244 20.25 11.72 21.49
C HIS A 244 19.90 10.35 20.89
N GLU A 245 18.65 9.93 21.03
CA GLU A 245 18.15 8.66 20.47
C GLU A 245 18.16 8.64 18.93
N GLN A 246 17.95 9.80 18.30
CA GLN A 246 17.97 9.94 16.84
C GLN A 246 19.41 10.07 16.29
N LEU A 247 20.35 10.56 17.08
CA LEU A 247 21.75 10.71 16.68
C LEU A 247 22.41 9.38 16.34
N GLU A 248 22.12 8.31 17.09
CA GLU A 248 22.66 6.97 16.79
C GLU A 248 22.23 6.48 15.41
N ALA A 249 20.95 6.68 15.07
CA ALA A 249 20.43 6.31 13.75
C ALA A 249 21.02 7.20 12.64
N CYS A 250 21.20 8.49 12.90
CA CYS A 250 21.86 9.43 12.00
C CYS A 250 23.30 9.01 11.70
N HIS A 251 24.11 8.77 12.72
CA HIS A 251 25.50 8.33 12.59
C HIS A 251 25.62 6.98 11.89
N LYS A 252 24.65 6.08 12.12
CA LYS A 252 24.59 4.82 11.40
C LYS A 252 24.30 5.03 9.92
N ALA A 253 23.33 5.90 9.57
CA ALA A 253 23.02 6.22 8.19
C ALA A 253 24.22 6.84 7.45
N LEU A 254 24.98 7.70 8.11
CA LEU A 254 26.22 8.28 7.60
C LEU A 254 27.29 7.22 7.35
N LYS A 255 27.53 6.35 8.33
CA LYS A 255 28.55 5.30 8.26
C LYS A 255 28.25 4.27 7.17
N ASP A 256 26.99 3.80 7.13
CA ASP A 256 26.56 2.75 6.22
C ASP A 256 26.18 3.30 4.82
N LYS A 257 26.17 4.64 4.66
CA LYS A 257 25.75 5.36 3.45
C LYS A 257 24.42 4.83 2.91
N SER A 258 23.43 4.74 3.80
CA SER A 258 22.16 4.07 3.53
C SER A 258 20.99 4.82 4.12
N ILE A 259 19.77 4.36 3.80
CA ILE A 259 18.55 4.82 4.45
C ILE A 259 18.32 3.96 5.70
N ILE A 260 18.13 4.61 6.83
CA ILE A 260 17.81 3.97 8.11
C ILE A 260 16.34 4.31 8.45
N TYR A 261 15.50 3.28 8.53
CA TYR A 261 14.11 3.39 8.97
C TYR A 261 14.01 3.08 10.46
N LYS A 262 13.21 3.86 11.17
CA LYS A 262 12.78 3.66 12.55
C LYS A 262 11.26 3.77 12.64
N ASP A 263 10.71 3.53 13.83
CA ASP A 263 9.26 3.42 14.04
C ASP A 263 8.43 4.56 13.42
N ASN A 264 8.90 5.80 13.52
CA ASN A 264 8.18 6.98 13.05
C ASN A 264 9.07 8.01 12.34
N TYR A 265 10.30 7.64 11.99
CA TYR A 265 11.20 8.52 11.24
C TYR A 265 12.20 7.74 10.39
N LEU A 266 12.80 8.43 9.44
CA LEU A 266 13.91 7.90 8.65
C LEU A 266 15.05 8.91 8.52
N PHE A 267 16.25 8.38 8.33
CA PHE A 267 17.42 9.11 7.85
C PHE A 267 17.81 8.59 6.49
N ALA A 268 17.91 9.46 5.49
CA ALA A 268 18.44 9.13 4.18
C ALA A 268 19.77 9.83 3.96
N TYR A 269 20.82 9.04 3.77
CA TYR A 269 22.12 9.54 3.36
C TYR A 269 22.08 9.87 1.87
N CYS A 270 22.53 11.07 1.53
CA CYS A 270 22.64 11.56 0.16
C CYS A 270 24.12 11.89 -0.12
N SER A 271 24.74 11.16 -1.03
CA SER A 271 26.10 11.44 -1.48
C SER A 271 26.09 12.32 -2.72
N SER A 272 26.95 13.33 -2.77
CA SER A 272 27.17 14.15 -3.95
C SER A 272 28.39 13.69 -4.72
N GLU A 273 28.37 13.78 -6.04
CA GLU A 273 29.57 13.61 -6.88
C GLU A 273 30.67 14.64 -6.57
N TYR A 274 30.28 15.73 -5.90
CA TYR A 274 31.19 16.83 -5.50
C TYR A 274 31.70 16.71 -4.06
N ASN A 275 31.66 15.51 -3.46
CA ASN A 275 32.19 15.21 -2.13
C ASN A 275 31.45 15.87 -0.95
N HIS A 276 30.22 16.32 -1.14
CA HIS A 276 29.39 16.86 -0.06
C HIS A 276 28.40 15.80 0.43
N ASN A 277 28.59 15.34 1.65
CA ASN A 277 27.64 14.44 2.30
C ASN A 277 26.44 15.22 2.81
N SER A 278 25.25 14.82 2.42
CA SER A 278 24.01 15.40 2.92
C SER A 278 23.19 14.36 3.66
N MET A 279 22.44 14.79 4.65
CA MET A 279 21.52 13.97 5.40
C MET A 279 20.12 14.55 5.33
N LEU A 280 19.16 13.75 4.91
CA LEU A 280 17.74 14.05 4.96
C LEU A 280 17.12 13.30 6.12
N PHE A 281 16.51 14.04 7.05
CA PHE A 281 15.72 13.49 8.15
C PHE A 281 14.25 13.76 7.91
N ILE A 282 13.41 12.75 8.10
CA ILE A 282 11.96 12.84 7.98
C ILE A 282 11.34 12.15 9.17
N SER A 283 10.48 12.84 9.92
CA SER A 283 9.70 12.28 11.01
C SER A 283 8.20 12.20 10.65
N GLY A 284 7.46 11.44 11.45
CA GLY A 284 6.02 11.27 11.25
C GLY A 284 5.62 10.26 10.17
N ILE A 285 6.55 9.41 9.75
CA ILE A 285 6.22 8.30 8.83
C ILE A 285 5.45 7.20 9.57
N PRO A 286 4.56 6.46 8.88
CA PRO A 286 3.88 5.30 9.47
C PRO A 286 4.86 4.23 9.93
N LYS A 287 4.55 3.57 11.04
CA LYS A 287 5.37 2.48 11.59
C LYS A 287 5.46 1.29 10.64
N ASP A 288 4.34 0.95 9.99
CA ASP A 288 4.19 -0.22 9.14
C ASP A 288 4.18 0.17 7.66
N LEU A 289 5.35 0.51 7.14
CA LEU A 289 5.52 0.73 5.69
C LEU A 289 5.56 -0.60 4.96
N SER A 290 4.75 -0.74 3.91
CA SER A 290 4.85 -1.86 2.98
C SER A 290 6.17 -1.84 2.20
N ASP A 291 6.60 -2.99 1.68
CA ASP A 291 7.81 -3.07 0.85
C ASP A 291 7.74 -2.13 -0.37
N THR A 292 6.55 -1.97 -0.96
CA THR A 292 6.30 -1.03 -2.05
C THR A 292 6.54 0.41 -1.61
N GLN A 293 6.02 0.84 -0.46
CA GLN A 293 6.23 2.19 0.07
C GLN A 293 7.70 2.46 0.40
N ARG A 294 8.41 1.48 0.98
CA ARG A 294 9.85 1.57 1.23
C ARG A 294 10.64 1.79 -0.06
N HIS A 295 10.34 0.99 -1.07
CA HIS A 295 10.99 1.11 -2.39
C HIS A 295 10.72 2.46 -3.06
N LEU A 296 9.49 2.98 -2.97
CA LEU A 296 9.14 4.31 -3.46
C LEU A 296 9.89 5.43 -2.73
N ILE A 297 10.06 5.32 -1.40
CA ILE A 297 10.85 6.28 -0.61
C ILE A 297 12.32 6.24 -1.02
N GLU A 298 12.88 5.07 -1.32
CA GLU A 298 14.27 4.94 -1.81
C GLU A 298 14.48 5.67 -3.14
N ILE A 299 13.61 5.42 -4.13
CA ILE A 299 13.66 6.11 -5.42
C ILE A 299 13.46 7.62 -5.24
N PHE A 300 12.52 8.02 -4.40
CA PHE A 300 12.26 9.42 -4.11
C PHE A 300 13.48 10.11 -3.47
N SER A 301 14.13 9.47 -2.48
CA SER A 301 15.31 10.00 -1.81
C SER A 301 16.48 10.23 -2.77
N GLN A 302 16.66 9.34 -3.76
CA GLN A 302 17.65 9.52 -4.83
C GLN A 302 17.34 10.74 -5.71
N ASN A 303 16.07 10.93 -6.07
CA ASN A 303 15.65 12.10 -6.86
C ASN A 303 15.80 13.41 -6.08
N VAL A 304 15.48 13.40 -4.78
CA VAL A 304 15.69 14.54 -3.87
C VAL A 304 17.15 14.95 -3.85
N GLN A 305 18.05 13.98 -3.79
CA GLN A 305 19.49 14.23 -3.82
C GLN A 305 19.91 14.98 -5.09
N LEU A 306 19.54 14.43 -6.27
CA LEU A 306 19.89 15.04 -7.57
C LEU A 306 19.32 16.46 -7.69
N ALA A 307 18.10 16.67 -7.23
CA ALA A 307 17.47 17.98 -7.27
C ALA A 307 18.14 18.99 -6.32
N PHE A 308 18.54 18.55 -5.13
CA PHE A 308 19.26 19.38 -4.17
C PHE A 308 20.62 19.84 -4.73
N GLU A 309 21.38 18.96 -5.38
CA GLU A 309 22.63 19.29 -6.07
C GLU A 309 22.40 20.36 -7.16
N ASN A 310 21.35 20.22 -7.94
CA ASN A 310 21.01 21.23 -8.97
C ASN A 310 20.69 22.60 -8.37
N VAL A 311 19.95 22.66 -7.28
CA VAL A 311 19.62 23.93 -6.59
C VAL A 311 20.90 24.59 -6.06
N GLN A 312 21.82 23.81 -5.50
CA GLN A 312 23.09 24.33 -5.00
C GLN A 312 24.01 24.85 -6.12
N LEU A 313 24.05 24.16 -7.27
CA LEU A 313 24.83 24.61 -8.43
C LEU A 313 24.32 25.92 -9.02
N GLN A 314 23.01 26.19 -8.94
CA GLN A 314 22.39 27.44 -9.43
C GLN A 314 22.57 28.63 -8.48
N GLN A 315 22.89 28.41 -7.20
CA GLN A 315 23.13 29.45 -6.20
C GLN A 315 24.62 29.88 -6.10
N ARG A 316 25.51 29.18 -6.81
CA ARG A 316 26.92 29.56 -6.98
C ARG A 316 27.10 30.46 -8.20
#